data_8f722077f6aec73ac2ec7fcd3b54e0a3
#
_entry.id   8f722077f6aec73ac2ec7fcd3b54e0a3
#
_cell.length_a   1.000
_cell.length_b   1.000
_cell.length_c   1.000
_cell.angle_alpha   90.00
_cell.angle_beta   90.00
_cell.angle_gamma   90.00
#
_symmetry.space_group_name_H-M   'P 1'
#
loop_
_entity.id
_entity.type
_entity.pdbx_description
1 polymer ?
#
loop_
_entity_poly.entity_id
_entity_poly.type
_entity_poly.pdbx_seq_one_letter_code
_entity_poly.pdbx_strand_id
1 'polypeptide(L)'
;MAKRYVSIDSSDVKGLRFDMASREKQLATNIKRAANEVLLNAEDDSKALSPRDNGRLENSINASKATYVDGYVSGNVGSNLVYALRRHEEEPRKGTYNKYEDGVKYVDYYINGRGEVTRAKTNVKGISPGRKYLYNASLLNTLNWRNN
;
A
#
# COMPACT_ATOMS: atom_id res chain seq x y z
N MET A 1 -20.42 38.61 -44.60
CA MET A 1 -19.63 38.11 -43.47
C MET A 1 -18.33 37.53 -44.01
N ALA A 2 -17.19 38.06 -43.62
CA ALA A 2 -15.91 37.49 -43.97
C ALA A 2 -15.69 36.19 -43.16
N LYS A 3 -15.55 35.07 -43.84
CA LYS A 3 -15.17 33.80 -43.21
C LYS A 3 -13.73 33.93 -42.74
N ARG A 4 -13.50 33.90 -41.42
CA ARG A 4 -12.16 33.80 -40.84
C ARG A 4 -11.71 32.37 -40.94
N TYR A 5 -10.72 32.11 -41.75
CA TYR A 5 -10.05 30.80 -41.79
C TYR A 5 -8.83 30.83 -40.85
N VAL A 6 -8.73 29.89 -39.96
CA VAL A 6 -7.50 29.65 -39.20
C VAL A 6 -6.66 28.68 -40.01
N SER A 7 -5.54 29.16 -40.56
CA SER A 7 -4.57 28.26 -41.18
C SER A 7 -3.61 27.72 -40.11
N ILE A 8 -3.46 26.40 -40.05
CA ILE A 8 -2.50 25.77 -39.20
C ILE A 8 -1.32 25.32 -40.08
N ASP A 9 -0.13 25.86 -39.83
CA ASP A 9 1.07 25.49 -40.56
C ASP A 9 1.66 24.18 -39.97
N SER A 10 2.38 23.46 -40.81
CA SER A 10 3.05 22.20 -40.39
C SER A 10 4.11 22.40 -39.30
N SER A 11 4.72 23.58 -39.24
CA SER A 11 5.65 23.98 -38.17
C SER A 11 4.94 24.10 -36.82
N ASP A 12 3.73 24.66 -36.81
CA ASP A 12 2.92 24.81 -35.58
C ASP A 12 2.49 23.47 -35.05
N VAL A 13 2.13 22.53 -35.92
CA VAL A 13 1.77 21.16 -35.54
C VAL A 13 2.98 20.41 -34.96
N LYS A 14 4.17 20.59 -35.49
CA LYS A 14 5.40 19.95 -34.97
C LYS A 14 5.74 20.50 -33.58
N GLY A 15 5.66 21.83 -33.40
CA GLY A 15 5.86 22.46 -32.11
C GLY A 15 4.87 21.98 -31.04
N LEU A 16 3.59 21.90 -31.41
CA LEU A 16 2.53 21.42 -30.51
C LEU A 16 2.74 19.95 -30.13
N ARG A 17 3.13 19.08 -31.05
CA ARG A 17 3.44 17.66 -30.77
C ARG A 17 4.62 17.51 -29.81
N PHE A 18 5.65 18.32 -29.96
CA PHE A 18 6.80 18.33 -29.07
C PHE A 18 6.39 18.76 -27.65
N ASP A 19 5.60 19.82 -27.52
CA ASP A 19 5.07 20.30 -26.25
C ASP A 19 4.19 19.25 -25.56
N MET A 20 3.32 18.57 -26.31
CA MET A 20 2.46 17.51 -25.76
C MET A 20 3.27 16.35 -25.26
N ALA A 21 4.28 15.90 -25.99
CA ALA A 21 5.16 14.80 -25.56
C ALA A 21 5.96 15.16 -24.30
N SER A 22 6.45 16.40 -24.20
CA SER A 22 7.15 16.91 -23.01
C SER A 22 6.22 16.96 -21.79
N ARG A 23 5.00 17.43 -21.96
CA ARG A 23 3.98 17.51 -20.89
C ARG A 23 3.54 16.13 -20.44
N GLU A 24 3.37 15.18 -21.37
CA GLU A 24 3.05 13.79 -21.05
C GLU A 24 4.15 13.15 -20.18
N LYS A 25 5.41 13.35 -20.56
CA LYS A 25 6.55 12.86 -19.77
C LYS A 25 6.59 13.47 -18.36
N GLN A 26 6.34 14.77 -18.24
CA GLN A 26 6.29 15.45 -16.96
C GLN A 26 5.11 14.95 -16.11
N LEU A 27 3.94 14.78 -16.73
CA LEU A 27 2.76 14.22 -16.07
C LEU A 27 3.03 12.81 -15.55
N ALA A 28 3.61 11.94 -16.37
CA ALA A 28 3.99 10.57 -15.98
C ALA A 28 4.95 10.57 -14.78
N THR A 29 5.92 11.48 -14.76
CA THR A 29 6.85 11.63 -13.63
C THR A 29 6.14 12.06 -12.35
N ASN A 30 5.23 13.02 -12.45
CA ASN A 30 4.46 13.50 -11.29
C ASN A 30 3.51 12.43 -10.76
N ILE A 31 2.83 11.70 -11.64
CA ILE A 31 1.93 10.60 -11.26
C ILE A 31 2.73 9.48 -10.57
N LYS A 32 3.88 9.10 -11.10
CA LYS A 32 4.74 8.09 -10.45
C LYS A 32 5.22 8.53 -9.08
N ARG A 33 5.56 9.80 -8.91
CA ARG A 33 5.96 10.35 -7.60
C ARG A 33 4.81 10.25 -6.59
N ALA A 34 3.63 10.70 -6.96
CA ALA A 34 2.44 10.61 -6.10
C ALA A 34 2.09 9.16 -5.75
N ALA A 35 2.15 8.25 -6.73
CA ALA A 35 1.91 6.83 -6.51
C ALA A 35 2.96 6.20 -5.58
N ASN A 36 4.23 6.57 -5.69
CA ASN A 36 5.28 6.10 -4.78
C ASN A 36 5.03 6.55 -3.33
N GLU A 37 4.54 7.75 -3.10
CA GLU A 37 4.15 8.21 -1.76
C GLU A 37 3.01 7.37 -1.19
N VAL A 38 1.98 7.09 -1.97
CA VAL A 38 0.87 6.20 -1.56
C VAL A 38 1.37 4.79 -1.25
N LEU A 39 2.25 4.24 -2.08
CA LEU A 39 2.83 2.91 -1.86
C LEU A 39 3.67 2.84 -0.58
N LEU A 40 4.48 3.86 -0.30
CA LEU A 40 5.27 3.92 0.93
C LEU A 40 4.37 4.06 2.17
N ASN A 41 3.34 4.88 2.11
CA ASN A 41 2.37 5.00 3.20
C ASN A 41 1.63 3.68 3.42
N ALA A 42 1.24 2.99 2.35
CA ALA A 42 0.61 1.67 2.44
C ALA A 42 1.57 0.60 3.00
N GLU A 43 2.85 0.66 2.69
CA GLU A 43 3.87 -0.19 3.30
C GLU A 43 3.97 0.05 4.81
N ASP A 44 4.10 1.30 5.23
CA ASP A 44 4.21 1.66 6.64
C ASP A 44 2.95 1.28 7.43
N ASP A 45 1.77 1.57 6.91
CA ASP A 45 0.50 1.18 7.53
C ASP A 45 0.34 -0.34 7.59
N SER A 46 0.77 -1.06 6.54
CA SER A 46 0.73 -2.53 6.51
C SER A 46 1.66 -3.14 7.57
N LYS A 47 2.86 -2.60 7.74
CA LYS A 47 3.80 -2.99 8.79
C LYS A 47 3.22 -2.73 10.18
N ALA A 48 2.65 -1.53 10.39
CA ALA A 48 2.04 -1.16 11.65
C ALA A 48 0.83 -2.05 12.01
N LEU A 49 0.04 -2.45 11.02
CA LEU A 49 -1.15 -3.28 11.18
C LEU A 49 -0.87 -4.79 11.18
N SER A 50 0.31 -5.23 10.74
CA SER A 50 0.65 -6.64 10.69
C SER A 50 0.75 -7.27 12.09
N PRO A 51 0.39 -8.54 12.26
CA PRO A 51 0.63 -9.25 13.51
C PRO A 51 2.14 -9.40 13.73
N ARG A 52 2.55 -9.23 14.98
CA ARG A 52 3.96 -9.33 15.38
C ARG A 52 4.15 -10.47 16.36
N ASP A 53 5.16 -11.28 16.10
CA ASP A 53 5.74 -12.19 17.07
C ASP A 53 7.21 -11.80 17.28
N ASN A 54 8.05 -12.06 16.29
CA ASN A 54 9.47 -11.67 16.28
C ASN A 54 9.78 -10.54 15.26
N GLY A 55 8.77 -9.94 14.64
CA GLY A 55 8.91 -8.87 13.65
C GLY A 55 9.27 -9.33 12.23
N ARG A 56 9.42 -10.62 12.00
CA ARG A 56 9.84 -11.16 10.70
C ARG A 56 8.85 -10.88 9.58
N LEU A 57 7.54 -11.02 9.84
CA LEU A 57 6.49 -10.68 8.89
C LEU A 57 6.50 -9.19 8.57
N GLU A 58 6.53 -8.35 9.59
CA GLU A 58 6.56 -6.90 9.46
C GLU A 58 7.75 -6.44 8.61
N ASN A 59 8.95 -6.95 8.89
CA ASN A 59 10.15 -6.62 8.14
C ASN A 59 10.15 -7.12 6.69
N SER A 60 9.33 -8.12 6.36
CA SER A 60 9.21 -8.67 5.00
C SER A 60 8.25 -7.89 4.10
N ILE A 61 7.43 -7.02 4.66
CA ILE A 61 6.48 -6.21 3.89
C ILE A 61 7.25 -5.11 3.17
N ASN A 62 7.10 -5.05 1.84
CA ASN A 62 7.77 -4.07 1.00
C ASN A 62 6.82 -3.55 -0.08
N ALA A 63 7.02 -2.28 -0.44
CA ALA A 63 6.39 -1.67 -1.60
C ALA A 63 7.30 -1.75 -2.82
N SER A 64 6.72 -2.02 -3.99
CA SER A 64 7.40 -1.84 -5.26
C SER A 64 7.48 -0.34 -5.61
N LYS A 65 8.34 0.00 -6.57
CA LYS A 65 8.27 1.31 -7.21
C LYS A 65 7.07 1.36 -8.14
N ALA A 66 6.43 2.53 -8.24
CA ALA A 66 5.36 2.76 -9.19
C ALA A 66 5.88 2.71 -10.62
N THR A 67 5.13 2.08 -11.51
CA THR A 67 5.36 2.05 -12.96
C THR A 67 4.22 2.74 -13.68
N TYR A 68 4.55 3.43 -14.76
CA TYR A 68 3.58 4.08 -15.63
C TYR A 68 3.70 3.51 -17.04
N VAL A 69 2.64 2.85 -17.51
CA VAL A 69 2.57 2.24 -18.85
C VAL A 69 1.20 2.50 -19.44
N ASP A 70 1.16 3.01 -20.66
CA ASP A 70 -0.08 3.23 -21.43
C ASP A 70 -1.18 4.00 -20.66
N GLY A 71 -0.80 5.02 -19.92
CA GLY A 71 -1.73 5.85 -19.14
C GLY A 71 -2.12 5.25 -17.78
N TYR A 72 -1.58 4.10 -17.40
CA TYR A 72 -1.84 3.44 -16.13
C TYR A 72 -0.62 3.49 -15.22
N VAL A 73 -0.85 3.82 -13.96
CA VAL A 73 0.15 3.70 -12.90
C VAL A 73 -0.18 2.50 -12.02
N SER A 74 0.81 1.71 -11.69
CA SER A 74 0.65 0.54 -10.84
C SER A 74 1.83 0.34 -9.91
N GLY A 75 1.57 -0.33 -8.79
CA GLY A 75 2.56 -0.74 -7.82
C GLY A 75 1.96 -1.76 -6.86
N ASN A 76 2.80 -2.43 -6.11
CA ASN A 76 2.39 -3.49 -5.20
C ASN A 76 2.97 -3.27 -3.81
N VAL A 77 2.23 -3.66 -2.78
CA VAL A 77 2.70 -3.79 -1.41
C VAL A 77 2.42 -5.22 -0.95
N GLY A 78 3.39 -5.89 -0.39
CA GLY A 78 3.21 -7.26 0.04
C GLY A 78 4.44 -7.87 0.70
N SER A 79 4.34 -9.15 1.02
CA SER A 79 5.38 -9.96 1.63
C SER A 79 5.64 -11.21 0.81
N ASN A 80 6.89 -11.63 0.73
CA ASN A 80 7.31 -12.87 0.09
C ASN A 80 7.37 -14.07 1.06
N LEU A 81 6.98 -13.89 2.32
CA LEU A 81 6.96 -14.99 3.27
C LEU A 81 5.82 -15.97 3.00
N VAL A 82 6.11 -17.25 3.04
CA VAL A 82 5.17 -18.34 2.74
C VAL A 82 3.92 -18.29 3.63
N TYR A 83 4.06 -17.90 4.88
CA TYR A 83 2.94 -17.82 5.83
C TYR A 83 2.20 -16.47 5.85
N ALA A 84 2.65 -15.48 5.07
CA ALA A 84 2.06 -14.14 5.08
C ALA A 84 0.59 -14.15 4.68
N LEU A 85 0.22 -14.87 3.62
CA LEU A 85 -1.15 -15.03 3.18
C LEU A 85 -2.02 -15.68 4.26
N ARG A 86 -1.53 -16.74 4.88
CA ARG A 86 -2.22 -17.42 5.97
C ARG A 86 -2.51 -16.47 7.13
N ARG A 87 -1.52 -15.70 7.57
CA ARG A 87 -1.70 -14.70 8.64
C ARG A 87 -2.65 -13.58 8.26
N HIS A 88 -2.75 -13.27 6.98
CA HIS A 88 -3.68 -12.27 6.47
C HIS A 88 -5.12 -12.78 6.43
N GLU A 89 -5.35 -14.02 5.99
CA GLU A 89 -6.68 -14.57 5.67
C GLU A 89 -7.27 -15.48 6.74
N GLU A 90 -6.44 -16.17 7.53
CA GLU A 90 -6.92 -17.16 8.50
C GLU A 90 -7.85 -16.53 9.54
N GLU A 91 -9.01 -17.17 9.75
CA GLU A 91 -9.94 -16.75 10.79
C GLU A 91 -9.30 -16.85 12.18
N PRO A 92 -9.45 -15.82 13.02
CA PRO A 92 -8.85 -15.85 14.35
C PRO A 92 -9.53 -16.90 15.23
N ARG A 93 -8.73 -17.69 15.91
CA ARG A 93 -9.20 -18.62 16.92
C ARG A 93 -9.73 -17.84 18.12
N LYS A 94 -11.03 -18.00 18.43
CA LYS A 94 -11.68 -17.33 19.56
C LYS A 94 -11.20 -17.93 20.89
N GLY A 95 -11.13 -17.08 21.91
CA GLY A 95 -10.77 -17.46 23.25
C GLY A 95 -9.33 -17.11 23.62
N THR A 96 -8.89 -17.60 24.77
CA THR A 96 -7.55 -17.33 25.32
C THR A 96 -6.72 -18.60 25.30
N TYR A 97 -5.49 -18.51 24.79
CA TYR A 97 -4.60 -19.66 24.61
C TYR A 97 -3.17 -19.31 25.01
N ASN A 98 -2.47 -20.35 25.49
CA ASN A 98 -1.07 -20.24 25.83
C ASN A 98 -0.18 -20.35 24.56
N LYS A 99 1.00 -19.72 24.61
CA LYS A 99 2.08 -19.96 23.65
C LYS A 99 3.13 -20.86 24.29
N TYR A 100 3.64 -21.79 23.52
CA TYR A 100 4.79 -22.67 23.92
C TYR A 100 5.92 -22.42 22.94
N GLU A 101 7.05 -22.00 23.42
CA GLU A 101 8.25 -21.73 22.62
C GLU A 101 9.50 -22.10 23.43
N ASP A 102 10.37 -22.87 22.84
CA ASP A 102 11.64 -23.32 23.46
C ASP A 102 11.48 -23.89 24.86
N GLY A 103 10.41 -24.67 25.10
CA GLY A 103 10.10 -25.27 26.41
C GLY A 103 9.50 -24.30 27.43
N VAL A 104 9.29 -23.04 27.07
CA VAL A 104 8.67 -22.04 27.94
C VAL A 104 7.20 -21.91 27.64
N LYS A 105 6.37 -21.89 28.69
CA LYS A 105 4.92 -21.64 28.60
C LYS A 105 4.64 -20.17 28.88
N TYR A 106 4.05 -19.48 27.88
CA TYR A 106 3.52 -18.13 28.03
C TYR A 106 2.01 -18.23 28.24
N VAL A 107 1.55 -17.96 29.46
CA VAL A 107 0.13 -18.08 29.83
C VAL A 107 -0.66 -16.96 29.19
N ASP A 108 -1.84 -17.28 28.66
CA ASP A 108 -2.78 -16.32 28.06
C ASP A 108 -2.18 -15.41 27.00
N TYR A 109 -1.17 -15.91 26.28
CA TYR A 109 -0.46 -15.15 25.24
C TYR A 109 -1.35 -14.72 24.09
N TYR A 110 -2.24 -15.63 23.62
CA TYR A 110 -3.19 -15.33 22.54
C TYR A 110 -4.58 -15.05 23.08
N ILE A 111 -5.16 -13.93 22.69
CA ILE A 111 -6.54 -13.59 22.95
C ILE A 111 -7.24 -13.31 21.61
N ASN A 112 -8.25 -14.10 21.27
CA ASN A 112 -8.98 -14.03 20.01
C ASN A 112 -8.06 -13.99 18.79
N GLY A 113 -7.06 -14.86 18.76
CA GLY A 113 -6.10 -14.99 17.66
C GLY A 113 -5.00 -13.93 17.60
N ARG A 114 -4.96 -12.98 18.53
CA ARG A 114 -3.92 -11.95 18.60
C ARG A 114 -2.96 -12.22 19.75
N GLY A 115 -1.67 -12.33 19.43
CA GLY A 115 -0.60 -12.49 20.42
C GLY A 115 -0.40 -11.23 21.28
N GLU A 116 0.26 -11.39 22.42
CA GLU A 116 0.54 -10.30 23.36
C GLU A 116 1.29 -9.14 22.69
N VAL A 117 2.32 -9.41 21.91
CA VAL A 117 3.11 -8.40 21.20
C VAL A 117 2.26 -7.66 20.16
N THR A 118 1.37 -8.37 19.45
CA THR A 118 0.45 -7.75 18.49
C THR A 118 -0.55 -6.83 19.20
N ARG A 119 -1.09 -7.26 20.33
CA ARG A 119 -2.04 -6.45 21.14
C ARG A 119 -1.39 -5.21 21.74
N ALA A 120 -0.08 -5.26 22.01
CA ALA A 120 0.69 -4.14 22.52
C ALA A 120 0.97 -3.05 21.46
N LYS A 121 0.79 -3.36 20.16
CA LYS A 121 0.95 -2.37 19.08
C LYS A 121 -0.17 -1.33 19.12
N THR A 122 0.18 -0.09 18.79
CA THR A 122 -0.77 1.03 18.68
C THR A 122 -1.75 0.83 17.53
N ASN A 123 -3.01 1.19 17.70
CA ASN A 123 -3.98 1.23 16.63
C ASN A 123 -3.59 2.28 15.59
N VAL A 124 -3.81 1.97 14.32
CA VAL A 124 -3.58 2.87 13.19
C VAL A 124 -4.91 3.44 12.74
N LYS A 125 -5.13 4.71 12.94
CA LYS A 125 -6.40 5.42 12.58
C LYS A 125 -7.65 4.65 13.01
N GLY A 126 -7.65 4.12 14.24
CA GLY A 126 -8.75 3.37 14.82
C GLY A 126 -8.80 1.87 14.47
N ILE A 127 -7.89 1.38 13.65
CA ILE A 127 -7.82 -0.04 13.27
C ILE A 127 -6.77 -0.74 14.14
N SER A 128 -7.17 -1.85 14.75
CA SER A 128 -6.27 -2.67 15.56
C SER A 128 -5.37 -3.56 14.69
N PRO A 129 -4.07 -3.68 15.02
CA PRO A 129 -3.16 -4.60 14.34
C PRO A 129 -3.62 -6.06 14.43
N GLY A 130 -3.39 -6.82 13.37
CA GLY A 130 -3.73 -8.23 13.29
C GLY A 130 -4.08 -8.70 11.88
N ARG A 131 -5.18 -9.43 11.76
CA ARG A 131 -5.69 -9.98 10.50
C ARG A 131 -6.01 -8.89 9.49
N LYS A 132 -5.95 -9.22 8.18
CA LYS A 132 -6.29 -8.31 7.08
C LYS A 132 -5.45 -7.02 7.03
N TYR A 133 -4.21 -7.09 7.47
CA TYR A 133 -3.33 -5.94 7.58
C TYR A 133 -3.07 -5.21 6.26
N LEU A 134 -2.86 -5.93 5.14
CA LEU A 134 -2.70 -5.32 3.82
C LEU A 134 -4.01 -4.68 3.31
N TYR A 135 -5.12 -5.37 3.50
CA TYR A 135 -6.44 -4.86 3.11
C TYR A 135 -6.79 -3.59 3.89
N ASN A 136 -6.62 -3.60 5.19
CA ASN A 136 -6.88 -2.44 6.04
C ASN A 136 -5.97 -1.26 5.72
N ALA A 137 -4.69 -1.50 5.46
CA ALA A 137 -3.76 -0.49 5.01
C ALA A 137 -4.16 0.12 3.66
N SER A 138 -4.62 -0.70 2.72
CA SER A 138 -5.10 -0.22 1.43
C SER A 138 -6.35 0.66 1.57
N LEU A 139 -7.29 0.30 2.44
CA LEU A 139 -8.47 1.13 2.74
C LEU A 139 -8.09 2.50 3.30
N LEU A 140 -7.17 2.55 4.25
CA LEU A 140 -6.70 3.81 4.85
C LEU A 140 -6.10 4.74 3.80
N ASN A 141 -5.31 4.19 2.88
CA ASN A 141 -4.66 4.99 1.84
C ASN A 141 -5.62 5.38 0.70
N THR A 142 -6.62 4.57 0.39
CA THR A 142 -7.68 4.89 -0.58
C THR A 142 -8.56 6.05 -0.10
N LEU A 143 -8.89 6.09 1.17
CA LEU A 143 -9.69 7.17 1.76
C LEU A 143 -8.94 8.51 1.75
N ASN A 144 -7.63 8.49 1.99
CA ASN A 144 -6.80 9.69 1.92
C ASN A 144 -6.74 10.29 0.50
N TRP A 145 -6.84 9.47 -0.53
CA TRP A 145 -6.85 9.92 -1.93
C TRP A 145 -8.11 10.72 -2.31
N ARG A 146 -9.24 10.41 -1.68
CA ARG A 146 -10.51 11.09 -1.98
C ARG A 146 -10.68 12.43 -1.27
N ASN A 147 -9.87 12.70 -0.26
CA ASN A 147 -9.98 13.90 0.58
C ASN A 147 -8.91 14.97 0.27
N ASN A 148 -8.03 14.73 -0.71
CA ASN A 148 -7.06 15.66 -1.27
C ASN A 148 -7.45 15.99 -2.72
#